data_ce30e9eee4d0de7747a648b0bee77856
#
_entry.id   ce30e9eee4d0de7747a648b0bee77856
#
_cell.length_a   1.000
_cell.length_b   1.000
_cell.length_c   1.000
_cell.angle_alpha   90.00
_cell.angle_beta   90.00
_cell.angle_gamma   90.00
#
_symmetry.space_group_name_H-M   'P 1'
#
loop_
_entity.id
_entity.type
_entity.pdbx_description
1 polymer ?
#
loop_
_entity_poly.entity_id
_entity_poly.type
_entity_poly.pdbx_seq_one_letter_code
_entity_poly.pdbx_strand_id
1 'polypeptide(L)'
;MTKQSLRKELMARRRSTNAAQRAHAAQAVADAVATTRWLAPGKRIGLYASMPQELGTRPLIELALQRGCAVYLPRITSMRARRMRFVLYSPSGDTRQHSFGMHEPEGAEWISARFLDTIFVAGVGFDRRGARLGHGAGFYDRALSFRRSRHHWRGPRL
;
A
#
# COMPACT_ATOMS: atom_id res chain seq x y z
N MET A 1 5.80 17.44 -20.09
CA MET A 1 5.14 16.14 -19.80
C MET A 1 4.07 16.35 -18.74
N THR A 2 2.85 15.95 -19.03
CA THR A 2 1.74 16.05 -18.06
C THR A 2 1.77 14.87 -17.07
N LYS A 3 1.11 15.03 -15.91
CA LYS A 3 0.94 13.90 -14.94
C LYS A 3 0.22 12.71 -15.58
N GLN A 4 -0.65 12.96 -16.54
CA GLN A 4 -1.40 11.90 -17.24
C GLN A 4 -0.50 11.13 -18.22
N SER A 5 0.32 11.82 -19.01
CA SER A 5 1.26 11.18 -19.93
C SER A 5 2.32 10.38 -19.19
N LEU A 6 2.87 10.93 -18.11
CA LEU A 6 3.83 10.24 -17.25
C LEU A 6 3.21 8.97 -16.61
N ARG A 7 1.97 9.07 -16.15
CA ARG A 7 1.24 7.90 -15.59
C ARG A 7 1.09 6.80 -16.64
N LYS A 8 0.71 7.15 -17.86
CA LYS A 8 0.55 6.20 -18.97
C LYS A 8 1.87 5.48 -19.28
N GLU A 9 2.96 6.24 -19.35
CA GLU A 9 4.31 5.68 -19.60
C GLU A 9 4.73 4.71 -18.48
N LEU A 10 4.64 5.14 -17.21
CA LEU A 10 5.04 4.32 -16.08
C LEU A 10 4.17 3.05 -15.95
N MET A 11 2.88 3.15 -16.24
CA MET A 11 2.01 1.97 -16.28
C MET A 11 2.37 1.01 -17.43
N ALA A 12 2.79 1.53 -18.58
CA ALA A 12 3.29 0.69 -19.68
C ALA A 12 4.58 -0.05 -19.28
N ARG A 13 5.54 0.64 -18.67
CA ARG A 13 6.77 0.01 -18.11
C ARG A 13 6.44 -1.06 -17.09
N ARG A 14 5.48 -0.80 -16.20
CA ARG A 14 5.06 -1.78 -15.19
C ARG A 14 4.44 -3.04 -15.82
N ARG A 15 3.67 -2.90 -16.90
CA ARG A 15 3.12 -4.04 -17.63
C ARG A 15 4.18 -4.90 -18.32
N SER A 16 5.31 -4.33 -18.73
CA SER A 16 6.40 -5.08 -19.35
C SER A 16 7.23 -5.89 -18.34
N THR A 17 7.05 -5.66 -17.04
CA THR A 17 7.71 -6.45 -15.99
C THR A 17 7.08 -7.83 -15.87
N ASN A 18 7.85 -8.90 -15.96
CA ASN A 18 7.33 -10.26 -15.84
C ASN A 18 7.08 -10.68 -14.38
N ALA A 19 6.40 -11.81 -14.19
CA ALA A 19 6.02 -12.29 -12.85
C ALA A 19 7.22 -12.58 -11.95
N ALA A 20 8.30 -13.16 -12.50
CA ALA A 20 9.51 -13.47 -11.74
C ALA A 20 10.22 -12.20 -11.24
N GLN A 21 10.31 -11.19 -12.09
CA GLN A 21 10.87 -9.88 -11.70
C GLN A 21 10.04 -9.21 -10.62
N ARG A 22 8.70 -9.27 -10.72
CA ARG A 22 7.83 -8.73 -9.68
C ARG A 22 7.95 -9.47 -8.35
N ALA A 23 8.03 -10.79 -8.38
CA ALA A 23 8.24 -11.61 -7.19
C ALA A 23 9.58 -11.32 -6.52
N HIS A 24 10.66 -11.21 -7.31
CA HIS A 24 11.98 -10.84 -6.81
C HIS A 24 11.98 -9.44 -6.16
N ALA A 25 11.37 -8.46 -6.82
CA ALA A 25 11.26 -7.12 -6.29
C ALA A 25 10.42 -7.06 -4.99
N ALA A 26 9.33 -7.84 -4.91
CA ALA A 26 8.51 -7.94 -3.70
C ALA A 26 9.31 -8.49 -2.51
N GLN A 27 10.10 -9.53 -2.74
CA GLN A 27 10.98 -10.11 -1.71
C GLN A 27 12.08 -9.13 -1.31
N ALA A 28 12.73 -8.48 -2.27
CA ALA A 28 13.77 -7.48 -1.99
C ALA A 28 13.27 -6.32 -1.14
N VAL A 29 12.03 -5.87 -1.36
CA VAL A 29 11.39 -4.85 -0.53
C VAL A 29 11.15 -5.37 0.89
N ALA A 30 10.64 -6.58 1.06
CA ALA A 30 10.45 -7.18 2.37
C ALA A 30 11.77 -7.33 3.12
N ASP A 31 12.84 -7.78 2.45
CA ASP A 31 14.18 -7.90 3.03
C ASP A 31 14.74 -6.55 3.47
N ALA A 32 14.59 -5.52 2.64
CA ALA A 32 15.01 -4.16 3.00
C ALA A 32 14.24 -3.61 4.20
N VAL A 33 12.92 -3.82 4.25
CA VAL A 33 12.08 -3.40 5.39
C VAL A 33 12.44 -4.19 6.65
N ALA A 34 12.84 -5.44 6.52
CA ALA A 34 13.26 -6.28 7.64
C ALA A 34 14.45 -5.69 8.43
N THR A 35 15.29 -4.88 7.80
CA THR A 35 16.41 -4.19 8.45
C THR A 35 16.02 -2.93 9.20
N THR A 36 14.77 -2.49 9.07
CA THR A 36 14.24 -1.28 9.71
C THR A 36 13.46 -1.59 10.99
N ARG A 37 13.14 -0.54 11.74
CA ARG A 37 12.23 -0.62 12.89
C ARG A 37 10.77 -0.35 12.52
N TRP A 38 10.43 -0.30 11.22
CA TRP A 38 9.07 0.02 10.79
C TRP A 38 8.06 -1.05 11.18
N LEU A 39 8.51 -2.30 11.28
CA LEU A 39 7.69 -3.45 11.68
C LEU A 39 8.06 -3.93 13.11
N ALA A 40 8.16 -3.03 14.07
CA ALA A 40 8.36 -3.43 15.45
C ALA A 40 7.10 -4.11 16.01
N PRO A 41 7.24 -5.12 16.91
CA PRO A 41 6.10 -5.84 17.50
C PRO A 41 5.06 -4.90 18.10
N GLY A 42 3.78 -5.22 17.94
CA GLY A 42 2.65 -4.44 18.45
C GLY A 42 2.27 -3.22 17.61
N LYS A 43 3.03 -2.88 16.56
CA LYS A 43 2.68 -1.79 15.66
C LYS A 43 1.50 -2.13 14.75
N ARG A 44 0.75 -1.09 14.38
CA ARG A 44 -0.36 -1.15 13.42
C ARG A 44 0.15 -0.71 12.06
N ILE A 45 0.13 -1.63 11.11
CA ILE A 45 0.75 -1.46 9.79
C ILE A 45 -0.34 -1.42 8.73
N GLY A 46 -0.43 -0.33 7.99
CA GLY A 46 -1.23 -0.24 6.78
C GLY A 46 -0.45 -0.76 5.58
N LEU A 47 -1.02 -1.70 4.88
CA LEU A 47 -0.52 -2.26 3.62
C LEU A 47 -1.63 -2.23 2.59
N TYR A 48 -1.37 -2.63 1.37
CA TYR A 48 -2.38 -2.81 0.33
C TYR A 48 -2.36 -4.24 -0.19
N ALA A 49 -3.53 -4.75 -0.60
CA ALA A 49 -3.61 -5.98 -1.36
C ALA A 49 -3.23 -5.67 -2.81
N SER A 50 -2.06 -6.13 -3.24
CA SER A 50 -1.52 -5.81 -4.56
C SER A 50 -2.37 -6.40 -5.68
N MET A 51 -2.67 -5.58 -6.68
CA MET A 51 -3.23 -6.04 -7.95
C MET A 51 -2.15 -6.76 -8.79
N PRO A 52 -2.52 -7.59 -9.78
CA PRO A 52 -1.57 -8.44 -10.50
C PRO A 52 -0.36 -7.74 -11.12
N GLN A 53 -0.50 -6.45 -11.46
CA GLN A 53 0.58 -5.67 -12.06
C GLN A 53 1.30 -4.73 -11.05
N GLU A 54 0.88 -4.72 -9.80
CA GLU A 54 1.54 -3.96 -8.76
C GLU A 54 2.70 -4.73 -8.14
N LEU A 55 3.55 -4.03 -7.40
CA LEU A 55 4.53 -4.67 -6.55
C LEU A 55 3.79 -5.51 -5.51
N GLY A 56 4.09 -6.81 -5.46
CA GLY A 56 3.46 -7.73 -4.53
C GLY A 56 3.76 -7.36 -3.07
N THR A 57 2.73 -7.35 -2.24
CA THR A 57 2.86 -7.03 -0.81
C THR A 57 2.83 -8.27 0.09
N ARG A 58 2.57 -9.45 -0.46
CA ARG A 58 2.45 -10.68 0.32
C ARG A 58 3.66 -10.96 1.20
N PRO A 59 4.94 -10.91 0.71
CA PRO A 59 6.10 -11.15 1.57
C PRO A 59 6.19 -10.15 2.73
N LEU A 60 5.80 -8.89 2.49
CA LEU A 60 5.82 -7.86 3.50
C LEU A 60 4.68 -8.03 4.52
N ILE A 61 3.51 -8.48 4.10
CA ILE A 61 2.39 -8.82 5.00
C ILE A 61 2.80 -9.99 5.91
N GLU A 62 3.35 -11.05 5.33
CA GLU A 62 3.81 -12.21 6.08
C GLU A 62 4.88 -11.83 7.11
N LEU A 63 5.86 -11.01 6.72
CA LEU A 63 6.89 -10.49 7.61
C LEU A 63 6.31 -9.67 8.77
N ALA A 64 5.35 -8.79 8.49
CA ALA A 64 4.70 -7.96 9.50
C ALA A 64 3.95 -8.83 10.53
N LEU A 65 3.20 -9.83 10.06
CA LEU A 65 2.47 -10.78 10.92
C LEU A 65 3.43 -11.62 11.77
N GLN A 66 4.51 -12.13 11.17
CA GLN A 66 5.54 -12.91 11.89
C GLN A 66 6.22 -12.09 13.00
N ARG A 67 6.33 -10.78 12.82
CA ARG A 67 6.88 -9.87 13.82
C ARG A 67 5.88 -9.40 14.88
N GLY A 68 4.65 -9.91 14.84
CA GLY A 68 3.62 -9.55 15.82
C GLY A 68 3.01 -8.17 15.59
N CYS A 69 3.02 -7.67 14.34
CA CYS A 69 2.30 -6.46 13.97
C CYS A 69 0.83 -6.78 13.66
N ALA A 70 -0.04 -5.82 13.89
CA ALA A 70 -1.40 -5.85 13.36
C ALA A 70 -1.40 -5.25 11.95
N VAL A 71 -1.82 -6.03 10.96
CA VAL A 71 -1.85 -5.60 9.54
C VAL A 71 -3.27 -5.17 9.18
N TYR A 72 -3.37 -4.02 8.53
CA TYR A 72 -4.62 -3.46 8.05
C TYR A 72 -4.55 -3.21 6.54
N LEU A 73 -5.59 -3.62 5.83
CA LEU A 73 -5.72 -3.43 4.38
C LEU A 73 -6.86 -2.45 4.07
N PRO A 74 -6.73 -1.65 3.01
CA PRO A 74 -7.75 -0.68 2.66
C PRO A 74 -9.02 -1.36 2.13
N ARG A 75 -10.17 -0.85 2.57
CA ARG A 75 -11.50 -1.16 2.04
C ARG A 75 -12.18 0.13 1.62
N ILE A 76 -12.63 0.20 0.38
CA ILE A 76 -13.36 1.35 -0.14
C ILE A 76 -14.75 1.37 0.46
N THR A 77 -15.10 2.46 1.14
CA THR A 77 -16.41 2.66 1.76
C THR A 77 -17.32 3.58 0.96
N SER A 78 -16.75 4.43 0.11
CA SER A 78 -17.50 5.28 -0.81
C SER A 78 -16.66 5.63 -2.03
N MET A 79 -17.08 5.20 -3.19
CA MET A 79 -16.47 5.58 -4.47
C MET A 79 -16.66 7.07 -4.76
N ARG A 80 -17.88 7.58 -4.56
CA ARG A 80 -18.21 8.99 -4.81
C ARG A 80 -17.41 9.93 -3.92
N ALA A 81 -17.33 9.64 -2.62
CA ALA A 81 -16.59 10.45 -1.67
C ALA A 81 -15.10 10.10 -1.62
N ARG A 82 -14.64 9.11 -2.38
CA ARG A 82 -13.27 8.59 -2.39
C ARG A 82 -12.77 8.23 -0.99
N ARG A 83 -13.65 7.61 -0.19
CA ARG A 83 -13.35 7.20 1.18
C ARG A 83 -12.94 5.76 1.24
N MET A 84 -11.93 5.49 2.06
CA MET A 84 -11.53 4.13 2.43
C MET A 84 -11.22 4.06 3.92
N ARG A 85 -11.34 2.86 4.47
CA ARG A 85 -10.96 2.51 5.84
C ARG A 85 -9.89 1.43 5.79
N PHE A 86 -9.11 1.34 6.83
CA PHE A 86 -8.15 0.28 6.99
C PHE A 86 -8.74 -0.78 7.91
N VAL A 87 -8.98 -1.97 7.36
CA VAL A 87 -9.63 -3.10 8.03
C VAL A 87 -8.59 -4.10 8.45
N LEU A 88 -8.72 -4.61 9.68
CA LEU A 88 -7.81 -5.62 10.21
C LEU A 88 -7.79 -6.85 9.30
N TYR A 89 -6.60 -7.23 8.89
CA TYR A 89 -6.37 -8.41 8.06
C TYR A 89 -6.05 -9.62 8.92
N SER A 90 -6.69 -10.73 8.62
CA SER A 90 -6.37 -12.05 9.16
C SER A 90 -6.09 -13.01 7.99
N PRO A 91 -5.03 -13.85 8.06
CA PRO A 91 -4.77 -14.86 7.03
C PRO A 91 -5.92 -15.85 6.84
N SER A 92 -6.70 -16.11 7.89
CA SER A 92 -7.89 -16.99 7.88
C SER A 92 -9.21 -16.22 7.65
N GLY A 93 -9.14 -14.90 7.50
CA GLY A 93 -10.32 -14.05 7.31
C GLY A 93 -10.82 -14.06 5.86
N ASP A 94 -12.10 -13.79 5.70
CA ASP A 94 -12.70 -13.66 4.38
C ASP A 94 -12.24 -12.37 3.69
N THR A 95 -12.08 -12.45 2.38
CA THR A 95 -11.81 -11.32 1.52
C THR A 95 -12.82 -11.28 0.38
N ARG A 96 -13.21 -10.07 -0.01
CA ARG A 96 -14.08 -9.83 -1.16
C ARG A 96 -13.31 -9.09 -2.26
N GLN A 97 -13.50 -9.51 -3.49
CA GLN A 97 -12.95 -8.79 -4.63
C GLN A 97 -13.81 -7.55 -4.95
N HIS A 98 -13.17 -6.38 -4.92
CA HIS A 98 -13.78 -5.13 -5.34
C HIS A 98 -13.85 -5.04 -6.88
N SER A 99 -14.74 -4.19 -7.41
CA SER A 99 -14.90 -3.94 -8.86
C SER A 99 -13.61 -3.48 -9.55
N PHE A 100 -12.65 -2.92 -8.82
CA PHE A 100 -11.31 -2.58 -9.32
C PHE A 100 -10.31 -3.75 -9.30
N GLY A 101 -10.71 -4.96 -8.93
CA GLY A 101 -9.83 -6.11 -8.82
C GLY A 101 -9.04 -6.21 -7.53
N MET A 102 -9.20 -5.28 -6.59
CA MET A 102 -8.60 -5.33 -5.26
C MET A 102 -9.31 -6.37 -4.39
N HIS A 103 -8.54 -7.11 -3.59
CA HIS A 103 -9.08 -7.93 -2.52
C HIS A 103 -9.19 -7.10 -1.24
N GLU A 104 -10.40 -6.99 -0.71
CA GLU A 104 -10.71 -6.25 0.51
C GLU A 104 -11.06 -7.20 1.65
N PRO A 105 -10.52 -7.01 2.87
CA PRO A 105 -10.93 -7.81 4.02
C PRO A 105 -12.37 -7.49 4.41
N GLU A 106 -13.16 -8.53 4.73
CA GLU A 106 -14.56 -8.39 5.13
C GLU A 106 -14.77 -8.18 6.63
N GLY A 107 -13.70 -8.16 7.42
CA GLY A 107 -13.75 -7.95 8.86
C GLY A 107 -14.47 -6.67 9.29
N ALA A 108 -15.00 -6.67 10.51
CA ALA A 108 -15.69 -5.52 11.10
C ALA A 108 -14.75 -4.53 11.78
N GLU A 109 -13.57 -4.98 12.20
CA GLU A 109 -12.58 -4.15 12.90
C GLU A 109 -11.82 -3.28 11.90
N TRP A 110 -11.91 -1.97 12.07
CA TRP A 110 -11.24 -1.01 11.20
C TRP A 110 -10.73 0.18 11.99
N ILE A 111 -9.72 0.85 11.43
CA ILE A 111 -9.18 2.10 11.96
C ILE A 111 -9.01 3.14 10.84
N SER A 112 -8.99 4.40 11.23
CA SER A 112 -8.59 5.49 10.33
C SER A 112 -7.07 5.43 10.10
N ALA A 113 -6.62 5.85 8.93
CA ALA A 113 -5.21 5.90 8.56
C ALA A 113 -4.34 6.68 9.58
N ARG A 114 -4.91 7.66 10.27
CA ARG A 114 -4.22 8.46 11.31
C ARG A 114 -3.73 7.64 12.50
N PHE A 115 -4.33 6.47 12.74
CA PHE A 115 -3.98 5.60 13.87
C PHE A 115 -3.00 4.47 13.47
N LEU A 116 -2.59 4.42 12.21
CA LEU A 116 -1.55 3.50 11.76
C LEU A 116 -0.16 4.06 12.10
N ASP A 117 0.73 3.20 12.56
CA ASP A 117 2.10 3.58 12.90
C ASP A 117 2.97 3.70 11.64
N THR A 118 2.77 2.81 10.68
CA THR A 118 3.44 2.82 9.37
C THR A 118 2.42 2.48 8.29
N ILE A 119 2.50 3.17 7.15
CA ILE A 119 1.64 2.91 5.99
C ILE A 119 2.50 2.73 4.75
N PHE A 120 2.38 1.58 4.12
CA PHE A 120 2.94 1.32 2.80
C PHE A 120 1.86 1.60 1.76
N VAL A 121 2.13 2.52 0.86
CA VAL A 121 1.14 3.02 -0.10
C VAL A 121 1.46 2.54 -1.51
N ALA A 122 0.42 2.11 -2.23
CA ALA A 122 0.54 1.83 -3.65
C ALA A 122 0.78 3.12 -4.45
N GLY A 123 1.54 3.01 -5.52
CA GLY A 123 1.80 4.12 -6.43
C GLY A 123 2.18 3.64 -7.81
N VAL A 124 2.00 4.49 -8.79
CA VAL A 124 2.45 4.26 -10.18
C VAL A 124 3.91 4.64 -10.33
N GLY A 125 4.35 5.66 -9.60
CA GLY A 125 5.73 6.11 -9.57
C GLY A 125 6.02 7.03 -8.41
N PHE A 126 7.30 7.24 -8.16
CA PHE A 126 7.83 8.12 -7.12
C PHE A 126 8.97 8.93 -7.69
N ASP A 127 9.13 10.16 -7.24
CA ASP A 127 10.31 10.95 -7.55
C ASP A 127 11.35 10.88 -6.42
N ARG A 128 12.53 11.43 -6.68
CA ARG A 128 13.62 11.44 -5.68
C ARG A 128 13.32 12.30 -4.44
N ARG A 129 12.29 13.16 -4.51
CA ARG A 129 11.82 13.98 -3.38
C ARG A 129 10.77 13.26 -2.54
N GLY A 130 10.37 12.05 -2.95
CA GLY A 130 9.34 11.27 -2.31
C GLY A 130 7.92 11.63 -2.72
N ALA A 131 7.73 12.46 -3.76
CA ALA A 131 6.40 12.71 -4.28
C ALA A 131 5.87 11.47 -5.01
N ARG A 132 4.63 11.11 -4.72
CA ARG A 132 3.97 9.93 -5.24
C ARG A 132 3.01 10.27 -6.38
N LEU A 133 3.11 9.53 -7.47
CA LEU A 133 2.12 9.53 -8.55
C LEU A 133 1.19 8.33 -8.37
N GLY A 134 -0.06 8.58 -8.00
CA GLY A 134 -1.09 7.54 -7.86
C GLY A 134 -1.81 7.24 -9.16
N HIS A 135 -2.76 6.29 -9.12
CA HIS A 135 -3.60 5.92 -10.27
C HIS A 135 -4.60 7.02 -10.72
N GLY A 136 -4.78 8.06 -9.90
CA GLY A 136 -5.64 9.20 -10.21
C GLY A 136 -6.97 9.24 -9.47
N ALA A 137 -7.37 8.17 -8.77
CA ALA A 137 -8.63 8.12 -8.03
C ALA A 137 -8.63 8.97 -6.74
N GLY A 138 -7.44 9.24 -6.15
CA GLY A 138 -7.29 10.13 -5.00
C GLY A 138 -7.65 9.54 -3.64
N PHE A 139 -7.85 8.23 -3.52
CA PHE A 139 -8.18 7.57 -2.25
C PHE A 139 -7.11 7.76 -1.18
N TYR A 140 -5.82 7.55 -1.53
CA TYR A 140 -4.71 7.75 -0.60
C TYR A 140 -4.51 9.23 -0.27
N ASP A 141 -4.63 10.12 -1.25
CA ASP A 141 -4.49 11.56 -1.01
C ASP A 141 -5.52 12.06 0.01
N ARG A 142 -6.74 11.52 -0.05
CA ARG A 142 -7.78 11.82 0.93
C ARG A 142 -7.53 11.15 2.27
N ALA A 143 -7.24 9.86 2.30
CA ALA A 143 -7.00 9.11 3.54
C ALA A 143 -5.81 9.65 4.33
N LEU A 144 -4.78 10.17 3.63
CA LEU A 144 -3.56 10.71 4.21
C LEU A 144 -3.54 12.23 4.31
N SER A 145 -4.66 12.92 4.10
CA SER A 145 -4.74 14.39 4.12
C SER A 145 -4.31 15.01 5.46
N PHE A 146 -4.46 14.28 6.57
CA PHE A 146 -4.00 14.70 7.90
C PHE A 146 -2.49 14.88 8.00
N ARG A 147 -1.70 14.32 7.06
CA ARG A 147 -0.23 14.37 7.08
C ARG A 147 0.33 15.69 6.53
N ARG A 148 -0.46 16.49 5.85
CA ARG A 148 -0.01 17.77 5.26
C ARG A 148 0.53 18.76 6.29
N SER A 149 0.23 18.56 7.57
CA SER A 149 0.66 19.47 8.64
C SER A 149 1.81 18.97 9.52
N ARG A 150 2.23 17.71 9.48
CA ARG A 150 3.14 17.20 10.53
C ARG A 150 4.16 16.10 10.16
N HIS A 151 4.19 15.50 8.97
CA HIS A 151 5.08 14.36 8.75
C HIS A 151 5.83 14.39 7.42
N HIS A 152 7.14 14.13 7.49
CA HIS A 152 7.99 13.92 6.33
C HIS A 152 7.77 12.50 5.77
N TRP A 153 7.59 12.42 4.45
CA TRP A 153 7.76 11.17 3.74
C TRP A 153 9.22 10.74 3.87
N ARG A 154 9.45 9.62 4.50
CA ARG A 154 10.73 8.94 4.37
C ARG A 154 10.55 7.82 3.36
N GLY A 155 10.83 8.11 2.11
CA GLY A 155 11.03 7.07 1.12
C GLY A 155 12.29 6.27 1.48
N PRO A 156 12.43 5.01 1.03
CA PRO A 156 13.69 4.31 1.16
C PRO A 156 14.78 5.16 0.51
N ARG A 157 15.86 5.41 1.21
CA ARG A 157 17.09 5.88 0.58
C ARG A 157 17.66 4.65 -0.13
N LEU A 158 17.49 4.62 -1.44
CA LEU A 158 18.21 3.69 -2.28
C LEU A 158 19.66 4.12 -2.36
#